data_8b64cd4ca8986c3e29818b01c91cc716
#
_entry.id   8b64cd4ca8986c3e29818b01c91cc716
#
_cell.length_a   1.000
_cell.length_b   1.000
_cell.length_c   1.000
_cell.angle_alpha   90.00
_cell.angle_beta   90.00
_cell.angle_gamma   90.00
#
_symmetry.space_group_name_H-M   'P 1'
#
loop_
_entity.id
_entity.type
_entity.pdbx_description
1 polymer ?
#
loop_
_entity_poly.entity_id
_entity_poly.type
_entity_poly.pdbx_seq_one_letter_code
_entity_poly.pdbx_strand_id
1 'polypeptide(L)'
;MGFESVWKNARIATARPSDSDSIDIIPDGTVGVVGEKIVWIRSTKDLPEKMLKATTQVHDCGGFLMTPGLVDCHTHLVFGGNRSKEFESRLRGETYEQIATSGGGIVSTMDATRSTSDEELEHKTWQRVLSLVAKGVTTVEIKSGYGMNVEHELRLLEIINRVAERAPVSIVKTALGLHALPQDYSKERAQYVKEICEELLPIAVSRGLVDTVDAFCESIAFSTKECSQLFKKAQALGIPVKLHADQLSDGGGAILAAEFSALSADHLEYTSEKGVRAMAQSGTVAVLLPGSFYYLNEERVPPVQKFRRFGVPMALATDANPGSSPVFSMQFAMNMGCLLFGLTPQEAFIGATRNAAMALGMEGQIGTLEIGKYADMVLWDLDDPRELAYWVGVDSCEQVIAKGNRIDLTVPGC
;
A
#
# COMPACT_ATOMS: atom_id res chain seq x y z
N MET A 1 -18.23 22.07 -24.12
CA MET A 1 -17.94 20.65 -24.32
C MET A 1 -18.63 19.90 -23.19
N GLY A 2 -19.14 18.69 -23.44
CA GLY A 2 -19.68 17.78 -22.43
C GLY A 2 -18.55 17.00 -21.76
N PHE A 3 -18.90 16.18 -20.77
CA PHE A 3 -18.02 15.18 -20.21
C PHE A 3 -18.03 13.90 -21.10
N GLU A 4 -17.02 13.06 -20.97
CA GLU A 4 -17.08 11.70 -21.53
C GLU A 4 -17.95 10.82 -20.66
N SER A 5 -17.79 10.91 -19.34
CA SER A 5 -18.68 10.28 -18.37
C SER A 5 -19.05 11.21 -17.23
N VAL A 6 -20.25 10.99 -16.67
CA VAL A 6 -20.78 11.69 -15.50
C VAL A 6 -21.32 10.68 -14.50
N TRP A 7 -20.95 10.86 -13.24
CA TRP A 7 -21.39 10.09 -12.08
C TRP A 7 -22.21 11.03 -11.19
N LYS A 8 -23.54 10.92 -11.19
CA LYS A 8 -24.44 11.85 -10.49
C LYS A 8 -25.19 11.17 -9.35
N ASN A 9 -25.79 11.98 -8.48
CA ASN A 9 -26.59 11.53 -7.34
C ASN A 9 -25.79 10.65 -6.37
N ALA A 10 -24.53 11.02 -6.10
CA ALA A 10 -23.70 10.35 -5.11
C ALA A 10 -23.57 11.21 -3.83
N ARG A 11 -23.47 10.57 -2.69
CA ARG A 11 -22.98 11.18 -1.47
C ARG A 11 -21.45 11.14 -1.50
N ILE A 12 -20.77 12.25 -1.75
CA ILE A 12 -19.33 12.25 -2.04
C ILE A 12 -18.51 12.64 -0.82
N ALA A 13 -17.66 11.73 -0.32
CA ALA A 13 -16.61 12.01 0.65
C ALA A 13 -15.28 12.21 -0.09
N THR A 14 -14.77 13.45 -0.13
CA THR A 14 -13.69 13.82 -1.04
C THR A 14 -12.29 13.48 -0.55
N ALA A 15 -12.11 13.24 0.75
CA ALA A 15 -10.83 13.09 1.44
C ALA A 15 -9.87 14.30 1.29
N ARG A 16 -10.36 15.46 0.82
CA ARG A 16 -9.57 16.70 0.74
C ARG A 16 -9.10 17.18 2.11
N PRO A 17 -8.00 17.93 2.18
CA PRO A 17 -7.67 18.69 3.37
C PRO A 17 -8.85 19.62 3.76
N SER A 18 -9.17 19.66 5.04
CA SER A 18 -10.24 20.50 5.60
C SER A 18 -9.68 21.24 6.82
N ASP A 19 -10.11 22.47 7.03
CA ASP A 19 -9.77 23.26 8.22
C ASP A 19 -10.50 22.75 9.47
N SER A 20 -11.46 21.84 9.29
CA SER A 20 -12.20 21.18 10.37
C SER A 20 -11.76 19.74 10.55
N ASP A 21 -11.91 19.20 11.77
CA ASP A 21 -11.71 17.79 12.08
C ASP A 21 -12.82 16.89 11.47
N SER A 22 -13.42 17.31 10.34
CA SER A 22 -14.50 16.59 9.67
C SER A 22 -14.12 16.22 8.24
N ILE A 23 -14.65 15.07 7.76
CA ILE A 23 -14.53 14.67 6.36
C ILE A 23 -15.37 15.62 5.51
N ASP A 24 -14.79 16.17 4.43
CA ASP A 24 -15.50 17.00 3.46
C ASP A 24 -16.50 16.11 2.66
N ILE A 25 -17.80 16.38 2.86
CA ILE A 25 -18.91 15.62 2.23
C ILE A 25 -19.79 16.55 1.39
N ILE A 26 -20.01 16.15 0.13
CA ILE A 26 -21.03 16.72 -0.74
C ILE A 26 -22.25 15.77 -0.71
N PRO A 27 -23.39 16.17 -0.06
CA PRO A 27 -24.50 15.23 0.22
C PRO A 27 -25.19 14.67 -1.04
N ASP A 28 -25.28 15.48 -2.10
CA ASP A 28 -25.80 15.12 -3.43
C ASP A 28 -24.85 15.70 -4.46
N GLY A 29 -23.86 14.90 -4.84
CA GLY A 29 -22.76 15.32 -5.67
C GLY A 29 -22.74 14.67 -7.05
N THR A 30 -22.01 15.32 -7.94
CA THR A 30 -21.72 14.85 -9.29
C THR A 30 -20.24 14.98 -9.58
N VAL A 31 -19.67 13.92 -10.19
CA VAL A 31 -18.31 13.92 -10.74
C VAL A 31 -18.39 13.81 -12.26
N GLY A 32 -17.73 14.73 -12.97
CA GLY A 32 -17.58 14.72 -14.42
C GLY A 32 -16.15 14.37 -14.80
N VAL A 33 -15.99 13.47 -15.77
CA VAL A 33 -14.71 12.89 -16.20
C VAL A 33 -14.48 13.15 -17.69
N VAL A 34 -13.24 13.45 -18.05
CA VAL A 34 -12.74 13.50 -19.43
C VAL A 34 -11.41 12.75 -19.46
N GLY A 35 -11.28 11.78 -20.35
CA GLY A 35 -10.19 10.81 -20.33
C GLY A 35 -10.15 10.09 -18.98
N GLU A 36 -9.01 10.11 -18.35
CA GLU A 36 -8.80 9.47 -17.04
C GLU A 36 -9.02 10.42 -15.84
N LYS A 37 -9.37 11.72 -16.08
CA LYS A 37 -9.28 12.78 -15.09
C LYS A 37 -10.64 13.34 -14.67
N ILE A 38 -10.75 13.66 -13.39
CA ILE A 38 -11.84 14.46 -12.85
C ILE A 38 -11.69 15.90 -13.38
N VAL A 39 -12.73 16.39 -14.06
CA VAL A 39 -12.79 17.78 -14.55
C VAL A 39 -13.91 18.58 -13.90
N TRP A 40 -14.78 17.91 -13.15
CA TRP A 40 -15.90 18.51 -12.43
C TRP A 40 -16.18 17.73 -11.16
N ILE A 41 -16.42 18.41 -10.06
CA ILE A 41 -16.91 17.81 -8.81
C ILE A 41 -17.61 18.91 -7.98
N ARG A 42 -18.95 18.83 -7.89
CA ARG A 42 -19.83 19.76 -7.16
C ARG A 42 -21.16 19.10 -6.83
N SER A 43 -22.04 19.86 -6.14
CA SER A 43 -23.43 19.44 -5.96
C SER A 43 -24.13 19.23 -7.31
N THR A 44 -24.97 18.21 -7.37
CA THR A 44 -25.74 17.85 -8.59
C THR A 44 -26.59 19.00 -9.10
N LYS A 45 -27.13 19.83 -8.21
CA LYS A 45 -27.91 21.05 -8.58
C LYS A 45 -27.09 22.09 -9.36
N ASP A 46 -25.77 22.07 -9.23
CA ASP A 46 -24.88 23.02 -9.90
C ASP A 46 -24.47 22.54 -11.30
N LEU A 47 -24.87 21.30 -11.70
CA LEU A 47 -24.56 20.73 -13.00
C LEU A 47 -25.35 21.40 -14.12
N PRO A 48 -24.68 22.11 -15.07
CA PRO A 48 -25.40 22.74 -16.17
C PRO A 48 -26.06 21.69 -17.08
N GLU A 49 -27.35 21.84 -17.34
CA GLU A 49 -28.13 20.94 -18.19
C GLU A 49 -27.50 20.76 -19.59
N LYS A 50 -26.91 21.82 -20.13
CA LYS A 50 -26.20 21.79 -21.41
C LYS A 50 -25.00 20.84 -21.39
N MET A 51 -24.27 20.79 -20.28
CA MET A 51 -23.13 19.87 -20.13
C MET A 51 -23.61 18.44 -20.02
N LEU A 52 -24.65 18.18 -19.22
CA LEU A 52 -25.25 16.84 -19.09
C LEU A 52 -25.78 16.32 -20.43
N LYS A 53 -26.49 17.14 -21.21
CA LYS A 53 -27.00 16.77 -22.55
C LYS A 53 -25.89 16.45 -23.57
N ALA A 54 -24.71 17.02 -23.38
CA ALA A 54 -23.55 16.80 -24.23
C ALA A 54 -22.62 15.67 -23.75
N THR A 55 -23.00 14.97 -22.65
CA THR A 55 -22.21 13.88 -22.05
C THR A 55 -22.53 12.55 -22.72
N THR A 56 -21.49 11.76 -23.00
CA THR A 56 -21.63 10.48 -23.71
C THR A 56 -22.18 9.38 -22.79
N GLN A 57 -21.71 9.30 -21.55
CA GLN A 57 -22.11 8.29 -20.58
C GLN A 57 -22.61 8.95 -19.29
N VAL A 58 -23.79 8.59 -18.83
CA VAL A 58 -24.38 9.10 -17.59
C VAL A 58 -24.68 7.93 -16.67
N HIS A 59 -24.03 7.95 -15.50
CA HIS A 59 -24.20 6.97 -14.44
C HIS A 59 -24.97 7.61 -13.28
N ASP A 60 -26.05 6.98 -12.86
CA ASP A 60 -26.78 7.36 -11.66
C ASP A 60 -26.27 6.52 -10.48
N CYS A 61 -25.70 7.16 -9.47
CA CYS A 61 -25.14 6.50 -8.31
C CYS A 61 -26.17 6.16 -7.23
N GLY A 62 -27.46 6.50 -7.44
CA GLY A 62 -28.55 6.06 -6.56
C GLY A 62 -28.47 6.52 -5.10
N GLY A 63 -27.67 7.52 -4.80
CA GLY A 63 -27.43 7.99 -3.43
C GLY A 63 -26.30 7.28 -2.69
N PHE A 64 -25.67 6.28 -3.29
CA PHE A 64 -24.52 5.57 -2.68
C PHE A 64 -23.40 6.51 -2.27
N LEU A 65 -22.65 6.13 -1.24
CA LEU A 65 -21.47 6.84 -0.84
C LEU A 65 -20.37 6.67 -1.89
N MET A 66 -19.82 7.78 -2.37
CA MET A 66 -18.66 7.80 -3.25
C MET A 66 -17.43 8.28 -2.48
N THR A 67 -16.35 7.52 -2.54
CA THR A 67 -15.04 7.91 -1.97
C THR A 67 -13.96 7.90 -3.05
N PRO A 68 -12.78 8.49 -2.80
CA PRO A 68 -11.59 8.10 -3.55
C PRO A 68 -11.40 6.58 -3.46
N GLY A 69 -10.81 5.99 -4.48
CA GLY A 69 -10.35 4.62 -4.40
C GLY A 69 -9.38 4.43 -3.23
N LEU A 70 -9.48 3.31 -2.54
CA LEU A 70 -8.54 2.97 -1.47
C LEU A 70 -7.16 2.70 -2.07
N VAL A 71 -6.13 3.06 -1.33
CA VAL A 71 -4.72 2.89 -1.72
C VAL A 71 -4.06 1.95 -0.72
N ASP A 72 -3.57 0.80 -1.18
CA ASP A 72 -2.77 -0.11 -0.37
C ASP A 72 -1.29 0.12 -0.66
N CYS A 73 -0.65 0.93 0.18
CA CYS A 73 0.68 1.45 -0.04
C CYS A 73 1.81 0.56 0.51
N HIS A 74 1.48 -0.69 0.94
CA HIS A 74 2.48 -1.64 1.44
C HIS A 74 1.96 -3.06 1.31
N THR A 75 2.44 -3.81 0.30
CA THR A 75 2.13 -5.24 0.13
C THR A 75 3.29 -6.04 -0.43
N HIS A 76 3.25 -7.38 -0.23
CA HIS A 76 4.20 -8.35 -0.75
C HIS A 76 3.46 -9.44 -1.54
N LEU A 77 2.68 -9.06 -2.56
CA LEU A 77 1.74 -9.99 -3.23
C LEU A 77 2.41 -11.05 -4.09
N VAL A 78 3.68 -10.84 -4.51
CA VAL A 78 4.41 -11.79 -5.37
C VAL A 78 5.13 -12.83 -4.53
N PHE A 79 4.44 -13.94 -4.23
CA PHE A 79 5.01 -15.06 -3.48
C PHE A 79 4.38 -16.40 -3.87
N GLY A 80 5.17 -17.49 -3.71
CA GLY A 80 4.73 -18.89 -3.79
C GLY A 80 4.33 -19.46 -2.43
N GLY A 81 3.54 -20.52 -2.44
CA GLY A 81 3.15 -21.24 -1.24
C GLY A 81 2.24 -20.46 -0.28
N ASN A 82 2.20 -20.91 0.97
CA ASN A 82 1.56 -20.25 2.11
C ASN A 82 2.19 -20.76 3.42
N ARG A 83 1.90 -20.09 4.53
CA ARG A 83 2.46 -20.44 5.85
C ARG A 83 1.41 -20.90 6.86
N SER A 84 0.32 -21.51 6.39
CA SER A 84 -0.78 -21.99 7.26
C SER A 84 -0.34 -23.06 8.26
N LYS A 85 0.61 -23.94 7.88
CA LYS A 85 1.20 -24.93 8.79
C LYS A 85 2.01 -24.26 9.91
N GLU A 86 2.79 -23.24 9.58
CA GLU A 86 3.52 -22.46 10.57
C GLU A 86 2.59 -21.69 11.52
N PHE A 87 1.48 -21.19 10.99
CA PHE A 87 0.43 -20.57 11.82
C PHE A 87 -0.11 -21.57 12.85
N GLU A 88 -0.38 -22.81 12.46
CA GLU A 88 -0.80 -23.86 13.39
C GLU A 88 0.29 -24.17 14.43
N SER A 89 1.57 -24.29 14.02
CA SER A 89 2.71 -24.54 14.91
C SER A 89 2.83 -23.44 15.97
N ARG A 90 2.71 -22.17 15.59
CA ARG A 90 2.72 -21.04 16.54
C ARG A 90 1.58 -21.14 17.56
N LEU A 91 0.38 -21.48 17.11
CA LEU A 91 -0.77 -21.65 18.00
C LEU A 91 -0.61 -22.83 18.96
N ARG A 92 0.19 -23.82 18.61
CA ARG A 92 0.58 -24.94 19.48
C ARG A 92 1.71 -24.59 20.46
N GLY A 93 2.24 -23.36 20.39
CA GLY A 93 3.29 -22.86 21.28
C GLY A 93 4.73 -23.14 20.82
N GLU A 94 4.93 -23.56 19.58
CA GLU A 94 6.29 -23.65 19.02
C GLU A 94 6.93 -22.26 18.96
N THR A 95 8.18 -22.18 19.38
CA THR A 95 8.92 -20.90 19.32
C THR A 95 9.36 -20.55 17.91
N TYR A 96 9.64 -19.29 17.66
CA TYR A 96 10.19 -18.83 16.37
C TYR A 96 11.45 -19.61 15.98
N GLU A 97 12.33 -19.92 16.95
CA GLU A 97 13.56 -20.68 16.73
C GLU A 97 13.28 -22.14 16.31
N GLN A 98 12.30 -22.79 16.92
CA GLN A 98 11.87 -24.15 16.55
C GLN A 98 11.31 -24.16 15.14
N ILE A 99 10.45 -23.20 14.80
CA ILE A 99 9.86 -23.05 13.46
C ILE A 99 10.95 -22.78 12.41
N ALA A 100 11.88 -21.86 12.70
CA ALA A 100 12.99 -21.56 11.78
C ALA A 100 13.91 -22.75 11.56
N THR A 101 14.21 -23.52 12.62
CA THR A 101 15.05 -24.73 12.54
C THR A 101 14.39 -25.84 11.74
N SER A 102 13.04 -25.92 11.74
CA SER A 102 12.28 -26.87 10.92
C SER A 102 12.09 -26.43 9.47
N GLY A 103 12.76 -25.35 9.03
CA GLY A 103 12.67 -24.81 7.67
C GLY A 103 11.48 -23.87 7.44
N GLY A 104 10.90 -23.33 8.51
CA GLY A 104 9.85 -22.30 8.45
C GLY A 104 10.40 -20.88 8.29
N GLY A 105 9.54 -19.90 8.50
CA GLY A 105 9.91 -18.50 8.39
C GLY A 105 10.03 -18.00 6.96
N ILE A 106 10.74 -16.91 6.76
CA ILE A 106 10.91 -16.26 5.44
C ILE A 106 11.61 -17.17 4.43
N VAL A 107 12.47 -18.10 4.89
CA VAL A 107 13.17 -19.08 4.04
C VAL A 107 12.16 -20.01 3.35
N SER A 108 11.15 -20.49 4.06
CA SER A 108 10.09 -21.31 3.48
C SER A 108 9.33 -20.57 2.36
N THR A 109 9.07 -19.28 2.53
CA THR A 109 8.44 -18.46 1.48
C THR A 109 9.39 -18.26 0.30
N MET A 110 10.67 -18.00 0.54
CA MET A 110 11.70 -17.87 -0.49
C MET A 110 11.79 -19.13 -1.34
N ASP A 111 11.93 -20.32 -0.71
CA ASP A 111 12.05 -21.59 -1.42
C ASP A 111 10.80 -21.92 -2.25
N ALA A 112 9.63 -21.69 -1.66
CA ALA A 112 8.36 -21.86 -2.37
C ALA A 112 8.25 -20.89 -3.56
N THR A 113 8.70 -19.65 -3.40
CA THR A 113 8.66 -18.62 -4.46
C THR A 113 9.63 -18.96 -5.59
N ARG A 114 10.86 -19.35 -5.27
CA ARG A 114 11.87 -19.74 -6.26
C ARG A 114 11.47 -20.97 -7.06
N SER A 115 10.82 -21.95 -6.42
CA SER A 115 10.39 -23.21 -7.06
C SER A 115 9.07 -23.11 -7.83
N THR A 116 8.27 -22.08 -7.62
CA THR A 116 7.00 -21.85 -8.35
C THR A 116 7.31 -21.27 -9.75
N SER A 117 6.59 -21.73 -10.79
CA SER A 117 6.78 -21.22 -12.15
C SER A 117 6.36 -19.74 -12.27
N ASP A 118 6.84 -19.05 -13.32
CA ASP A 118 6.49 -17.66 -13.58
C ASP A 118 4.99 -17.49 -13.80
N GLU A 119 4.40 -18.39 -14.58
CA GLU A 119 2.98 -18.36 -14.92
C GLU A 119 2.10 -18.51 -13.66
N GLU A 120 2.50 -19.42 -12.76
CA GLU A 120 1.78 -19.62 -11.51
C GLU A 120 1.94 -18.43 -10.54
N LEU A 121 3.15 -17.87 -10.42
CA LEU A 121 3.39 -16.66 -9.62
C LEU A 121 2.60 -15.46 -10.16
N GLU A 122 2.61 -15.24 -11.47
CA GLU A 122 1.85 -14.18 -12.11
C GLU A 122 0.35 -14.36 -11.88
N HIS A 123 -0.18 -15.56 -12.10
CA HIS A 123 -1.59 -15.87 -11.89
C HIS A 123 -2.02 -15.64 -10.43
N LYS A 124 -1.24 -16.15 -9.47
CA LYS A 124 -1.54 -15.96 -8.04
C LYS A 124 -1.43 -14.51 -7.60
N THR A 125 -0.44 -13.77 -8.10
CA THR A 125 -0.29 -12.33 -7.83
C THR A 125 -1.48 -11.57 -8.38
N TRP A 126 -1.90 -11.87 -9.61
CA TRP A 126 -3.10 -11.32 -10.23
C TRP A 126 -4.36 -11.55 -9.40
N GLN A 127 -4.60 -12.79 -8.95
CA GLN A 127 -5.77 -13.10 -8.10
C GLN A 127 -5.77 -12.32 -6.78
N ARG A 128 -4.59 -12.11 -6.17
CA ARG A 128 -4.45 -11.30 -4.94
C ARG A 128 -4.74 -9.83 -5.19
N VAL A 129 -4.28 -9.28 -6.32
CA VAL A 129 -4.63 -7.91 -6.74
C VAL A 129 -6.14 -7.79 -6.89
N LEU A 130 -6.78 -8.70 -7.63
CA LEU A 130 -8.24 -8.67 -7.81
C LEU A 130 -9.01 -8.78 -6.49
N SER A 131 -8.51 -9.55 -5.52
CA SER A 131 -9.12 -9.64 -4.19
C SER A 131 -9.11 -8.29 -3.44
N LEU A 132 -8.07 -7.47 -3.63
CA LEU A 132 -8.01 -6.11 -3.09
C LEU A 132 -8.92 -5.16 -3.88
N VAL A 133 -8.90 -5.25 -5.21
CA VAL A 133 -9.75 -4.43 -6.10
C VAL A 133 -11.22 -4.64 -5.79
N ALA A 134 -11.66 -5.90 -5.60
CA ALA A 134 -13.05 -6.22 -5.24
C ALA A 134 -13.51 -5.55 -3.92
N LYS A 135 -12.56 -5.08 -3.11
CA LYS A 135 -12.80 -4.37 -1.85
C LYS A 135 -12.47 -2.88 -1.93
N GLY A 136 -12.50 -2.30 -3.13
CA GLY A 136 -12.39 -0.87 -3.35
C GLY A 136 -10.97 -0.32 -3.47
N VAL A 137 -9.94 -1.16 -3.61
CA VAL A 137 -8.56 -0.69 -3.83
C VAL A 137 -8.37 -0.37 -5.31
N THR A 138 -7.86 0.83 -5.61
CA THR A 138 -7.58 1.30 -6.98
C THR A 138 -6.09 1.54 -7.22
N THR A 139 -5.27 1.50 -6.19
CA THR A 139 -3.80 1.58 -6.30
C THR A 139 -3.18 0.62 -5.29
N VAL A 140 -2.26 -0.22 -5.76
CA VAL A 140 -1.56 -1.23 -4.94
C VAL A 140 -0.07 -1.10 -5.14
N GLU A 141 0.70 -1.00 -4.05
CA GLU A 141 2.14 -1.23 -4.10
C GLU A 141 2.43 -2.72 -4.01
N ILE A 142 3.30 -3.24 -4.88
CA ILE A 142 3.78 -4.61 -4.80
C ILE A 142 5.30 -4.61 -4.69
N LYS A 143 5.80 -5.15 -3.57
CA LYS A 143 7.23 -5.31 -3.29
C LYS A 143 7.72 -6.67 -3.78
N SER A 144 8.95 -6.73 -4.32
CA SER A 144 9.72 -7.96 -4.42
C SER A 144 10.20 -8.42 -3.03
N GLY A 145 11.31 -9.13 -2.91
CA GLY A 145 11.95 -9.39 -1.60
C GLY A 145 11.92 -10.86 -1.17
N TYR A 146 11.28 -11.74 -1.94
CA TYR A 146 11.35 -13.19 -1.72
C TYR A 146 12.27 -13.90 -2.72
N GLY A 147 12.94 -13.14 -3.58
CA GLY A 147 13.96 -13.67 -4.49
C GLY A 147 15.29 -13.92 -3.78
N MET A 148 15.71 -12.96 -2.92
CA MET A 148 16.91 -13.01 -2.09
C MET A 148 18.20 -13.31 -2.86
N ASN A 149 18.29 -12.95 -4.11
CA ASN A 149 19.49 -12.81 -4.95
C ASN A 149 19.12 -11.99 -6.19
N VAL A 150 20.12 -11.55 -6.96
CA VAL A 150 19.92 -10.68 -8.12
C VAL A 150 18.97 -11.30 -9.16
N GLU A 151 19.21 -12.56 -9.53
CA GLU A 151 18.44 -13.27 -10.55
C GLU A 151 16.96 -13.38 -10.18
N HIS A 152 16.68 -13.91 -8.99
CA HIS A 152 15.31 -14.13 -8.55
C HIS A 152 14.59 -12.82 -8.21
N GLU A 153 15.26 -11.80 -7.68
CA GLU A 153 14.64 -10.50 -7.45
C GLU A 153 14.24 -9.84 -8.78
N LEU A 154 15.12 -9.87 -9.80
CA LEU A 154 14.76 -9.40 -11.15
C LEU A 154 13.56 -10.15 -11.72
N ARG A 155 13.57 -11.49 -11.58
CA ARG A 155 12.44 -12.34 -12.00
C ARG A 155 11.13 -11.90 -11.34
N LEU A 156 11.12 -11.63 -10.02
CA LEU A 156 9.92 -11.17 -9.32
C LEU A 156 9.48 -9.78 -9.81
N LEU A 157 10.41 -8.86 -10.02
CA LEU A 157 10.09 -7.52 -10.56
C LEU A 157 9.52 -7.60 -11.98
N GLU A 158 10.00 -8.51 -12.83
CA GLU A 158 9.43 -8.76 -14.15
C GLU A 158 8.00 -9.31 -14.07
N ILE A 159 7.72 -10.22 -13.11
CA ILE A 159 6.36 -10.72 -12.87
C ILE A 159 5.44 -9.58 -12.41
N ILE A 160 5.90 -8.75 -11.45
CA ILE A 160 5.13 -7.58 -10.99
C ILE A 160 4.85 -6.64 -12.17
N ASN A 161 5.82 -6.42 -13.05
CA ASN A 161 5.63 -5.56 -14.24
C ASN A 161 4.58 -6.14 -15.20
N ARG A 162 4.59 -7.44 -15.49
CA ARG A 162 3.56 -8.08 -16.33
C ARG A 162 2.16 -7.96 -15.72
N VAL A 163 2.06 -8.11 -14.38
CA VAL A 163 0.80 -7.88 -13.66
C VAL A 163 0.37 -6.41 -13.79
N ALA A 164 1.29 -5.46 -13.62
CA ALA A 164 1.01 -4.02 -13.72
C ALA A 164 0.51 -3.61 -15.10
N GLU A 165 1.06 -4.18 -16.18
CA GLU A 165 0.65 -3.89 -17.57
C GLU A 165 -0.80 -4.33 -17.87
N ARG A 166 -1.31 -5.32 -17.14
CA ARG A 166 -2.66 -5.90 -17.32
C ARG A 166 -3.66 -5.41 -16.29
N ALA A 167 -3.19 -4.88 -15.16
CA ALA A 167 -4.05 -4.54 -14.03
C ALA A 167 -5.06 -3.44 -14.41
N PRO A 168 -6.33 -3.60 -14.00
CA PRO A 168 -7.33 -2.56 -14.22
C PRO A 168 -7.14 -1.36 -13.27
N VAL A 169 -6.17 -1.43 -12.36
CA VAL A 169 -5.83 -0.46 -11.33
C VAL A 169 -4.34 -0.10 -11.39
N SER A 170 -3.93 0.93 -10.71
CA SER A 170 -2.52 1.32 -10.68
C SER A 170 -1.69 0.39 -9.78
N ILE A 171 -0.56 -0.09 -10.28
CA ILE A 171 0.42 -0.87 -9.52
C ILE A 171 1.71 -0.06 -9.39
N VAL A 172 2.20 0.09 -8.16
CA VAL A 172 3.52 0.67 -7.87
C VAL A 172 4.50 -0.46 -7.59
N LYS A 173 5.61 -0.49 -8.34
CA LYS A 173 6.60 -1.58 -8.30
C LYS A 173 7.74 -1.20 -7.38
N THR A 174 7.96 -1.97 -6.31
CA THR A 174 8.98 -1.68 -5.29
C THR A 174 10.03 -2.78 -5.25
N ALA A 175 11.31 -2.40 -5.43
CA ALA A 175 12.41 -3.33 -5.23
C ALA A 175 12.76 -3.42 -3.73
N LEU A 176 12.69 -4.63 -3.17
CA LEU A 176 13.00 -4.91 -1.77
C LEU A 176 14.13 -5.96 -1.66
N GLY A 177 15.25 -5.73 -2.36
CA GLY A 177 16.39 -6.66 -2.35
C GLY A 177 17.06 -6.82 -0.98
N LEU A 178 16.97 -5.80 -0.11
CA LEU A 178 17.43 -5.90 1.27
C LEU A 178 16.27 -6.24 2.24
N HIS A 179 15.58 -7.35 2.01
CA HIS A 179 14.48 -7.84 2.86
C HIS A 179 14.99 -8.75 3.99
N ALA A 180 15.76 -9.77 3.65
CA ALA A 180 16.43 -10.64 4.60
C ALA A 180 17.77 -11.09 4.04
N LEU A 181 18.71 -11.43 4.93
CA LEU A 181 20.02 -11.97 4.51
C LEU A 181 19.87 -13.48 4.22
N PRO A 182 20.11 -13.93 2.98
CA PRO A 182 20.10 -15.35 2.64
C PRO A 182 21.19 -16.10 3.40
N GLN A 183 20.93 -17.40 3.70
CA GLN A 183 21.90 -18.23 4.42
C GLN A 183 23.24 -18.36 3.67
N ASP A 184 23.20 -18.42 2.35
CA ASP A 184 24.38 -18.51 1.48
C ASP A 184 25.31 -17.31 1.65
N TYR A 185 24.79 -16.14 2.04
CA TYR A 185 25.54 -14.91 2.28
C TYR A 185 25.85 -14.65 3.76
N SER A 186 25.59 -15.60 4.66
CA SER A 186 25.79 -15.40 6.11
C SER A 186 27.20 -14.96 6.48
N LYS A 187 28.22 -15.38 5.71
CA LYS A 187 29.63 -14.99 5.88
C LYS A 187 30.09 -13.88 4.91
N GLU A 188 29.27 -13.52 3.94
CA GLU A 188 29.59 -12.60 2.85
C GLU A 188 28.55 -11.48 2.74
N ARG A 189 28.03 -11.04 3.88
CA ARG A 189 26.98 -10.03 3.99
C ARG A 189 27.25 -8.76 3.18
N ALA A 190 28.48 -8.25 3.22
CA ALA A 190 28.88 -7.06 2.49
C ALA A 190 28.83 -7.29 0.96
N GLN A 191 29.10 -8.51 0.50
CA GLN A 191 29.01 -8.87 -0.91
C GLN A 191 27.55 -8.86 -1.36
N TYR A 192 26.63 -9.44 -0.55
CA TYR A 192 25.19 -9.39 -0.84
C TYR A 192 24.68 -7.94 -1.02
N VAL A 193 24.97 -7.07 -0.06
CA VAL A 193 24.58 -5.66 -0.14
C VAL A 193 25.15 -4.99 -1.39
N LYS A 194 26.39 -5.28 -1.75
CA LYS A 194 27.03 -4.77 -2.95
C LYS A 194 26.31 -5.24 -4.23
N GLU A 195 25.97 -6.53 -4.33
CA GLU A 195 25.25 -7.07 -5.49
C GLU A 195 23.87 -6.44 -5.64
N ILE A 196 23.13 -6.25 -4.54
CA ILE A 196 21.82 -5.55 -4.59
C ILE A 196 22.02 -4.09 -5.07
N CYS A 197 23.03 -3.38 -4.56
CA CYS A 197 23.28 -1.99 -4.93
C CYS A 197 23.82 -1.83 -6.35
N GLU A 198 24.78 -2.67 -6.77
CA GLU A 198 25.57 -2.44 -7.98
C GLU A 198 25.10 -3.27 -9.19
N GLU A 199 24.32 -4.32 -8.94
CA GLU A 199 23.82 -5.20 -10.02
C GLU A 199 22.28 -5.15 -10.09
N LEU A 200 21.55 -5.57 -9.04
CA LEU A 200 20.10 -5.62 -9.06
C LEU A 200 19.49 -4.27 -9.41
N LEU A 201 19.78 -3.24 -8.63
CA LEU A 201 19.09 -1.96 -8.75
C LEU A 201 19.36 -1.26 -10.09
N PRO A 202 20.59 -1.14 -10.61
CA PRO A 202 20.84 -0.55 -11.93
C PRO A 202 20.15 -1.31 -13.06
N ILE A 203 20.14 -2.65 -13.02
CA ILE A 203 19.47 -3.46 -14.03
C ILE A 203 17.96 -3.23 -13.99
N ALA A 204 17.35 -3.30 -12.79
CA ALA A 204 15.91 -3.11 -12.62
C ALA A 204 15.45 -1.72 -13.09
N VAL A 205 16.20 -0.66 -12.75
CA VAL A 205 15.92 0.71 -13.19
C VAL A 205 16.08 0.84 -14.72
N SER A 206 17.14 0.31 -15.30
CA SER A 206 17.36 0.38 -16.76
C SER A 206 16.27 -0.31 -17.58
N ARG A 207 15.60 -1.31 -16.99
CA ARG A 207 14.48 -2.04 -17.60
C ARG A 207 13.10 -1.46 -17.26
N GLY A 208 13.01 -0.37 -16.47
CA GLY A 208 11.74 0.23 -16.03
C GLY A 208 10.92 -0.65 -15.10
N LEU A 209 11.56 -1.53 -14.34
CA LEU A 209 10.90 -2.49 -13.45
C LEU A 209 10.65 -1.95 -12.04
N VAL A 210 11.08 -0.74 -11.71
CA VAL A 210 11.10 -0.18 -10.37
C VAL A 210 10.61 1.25 -10.35
N ASP A 211 9.64 1.54 -9.51
CA ASP A 211 9.13 2.89 -9.22
C ASP A 211 9.69 3.41 -7.88
N THR A 212 9.92 2.50 -6.90
CA THR A 212 10.48 2.82 -5.58
C THR A 212 11.42 1.72 -5.09
N VAL A 213 12.28 2.05 -4.13
CA VAL A 213 13.20 1.10 -3.47
C VAL A 213 12.89 1.06 -1.99
N ASP A 214 12.92 -0.13 -1.40
CA ASP A 214 12.69 -0.35 0.02
C ASP A 214 13.79 -1.25 0.63
N ALA A 215 13.93 -1.20 1.94
CA ALA A 215 14.84 -2.06 2.71
C ALA A 215 14.22 -2.38 4.08
N PHE A 216 14.62 -3.48 4.68
CA PHE A 216 14.26 -3.82 6.04
C PHE A 216 15.40 -3.46 7.00
N CYS A 217 15.23 -2.31 7.67
CA CYS A 217 16.21 -1.79 8.64
C CYS A 217 15.88 -2.28 10.05
N GLU A 218 16.45 -3.42 10.42
CA GLU A 218 16.18 -4.05 11.72
C GLU A 218 17.37 -4.92 12.16
N SER A 219 17.46 -5.20 13.45
CA SER A 219 18.53 -6.00 14.06
C SER A 219 18.67 -7.39 13.45
N ILE A 220 17.56 -8.00 13.03
CA ILE A 220 17.51 -9.32 12.38
C ILE A 220 17.71 -9.26 10.86
N ALA A 221 17.70 -8.07 10.26
CA ALA A 221 17.80 -7.87 8.82
C ALA A 221 19.03 -6.99 8.47
N PHE A 222 18.87 -5.73 8.09
CA PHE A 222 19.97 -4.87 7.68
C PHE A 222 20.12 -3.66 8.61
N SER A 223 21.37 -3.23 8.79
CA SER A 223 21.72 -2.05 9.58
C SER A 223 21.40 -0.75 8.83
N THR A 224 21.27 0.36 9.55
CA THR A 224 21.17 1.71 8.96
C THR A 224 22.30 2.02 7.99
N LYS A 225 23.52 1.53 8.26
CA LYS A 225 24.67 1.72 7.36
C LYS A 225 24.47 1.00 6.02
N GLU A 226 23.97 -0.24 6.03
CA GLU A 226 23.72 -1.02 4.81
C GLU A 226 22.54 -0.46 4.01
N CYS A 227 21.44 -0.12 4.67
CA CYS A 227 20.31 0.56 4.04
C CYS A 227 20.71 1.92 3.43
N SER A 228 21.57 2.69 4.12
CA SER A 228 22.13 3.94 3.59
C SER A 228 22.94 3.75 2.29
N GLN A 229 23.63 2.61 2.12
CA GLN A 229 24.35 2.33 0.86
C GLN A 229 23.34 2.16 -0.29
N LEU A 230 22.29 1.38 -0.08
CA LEU A 230 21.22 1.17 -1.06
C LEU A 230 20.52 2.50 -1.41
N PHE A 231 20.17 3.30 -0.40
CA PHE A 231 19.46 4.57 -0.60
C PHE A 231 20.31 5.61 -1.35
N LYS A 232 21.61 5.69 -1.08
CA LYS A 232 22.51 6.54 -1.87
C LYS A 232 22.54 6.12 -3.34
N LYS A 233 22.52 4.80 -3.60
CA LYS A 233 22.48 4.29 -4.96
C LYS A 233 21.13 4.58 -5.63
N ALA A 234 20.02 4.40 -4.91
CA ALA A 234 18.69 4.73 -5.41
C ALA A 234 18.57 6.21 -5.77
N GLN A 235 19.01 7.12 -4.89
CA GLN A 235 19.03 8.56 -5.15
C GLN A 235 19.89 8.93 -6.36
N ALA A 236 21.06 8.30 -6.51
CA ALA A 236 21.92 8.52 -7.69
C ALA A 236 21.26 8.08 -9.01
N LEU A 237 20.30 7.15 -8.94
CA LEU A 237 19.50 6.68 -10.07
C LEU A 237 18.16 7.43 -10.20
N GLY A 238 17.87 8.40 -9.31
CA GLY A 238 16.64 9.18 -9.33
C GLY A 238 15.40 8.42 -8.84
N ILE A 239 15.58 7.32 -8.09
CA ILE A 239 14.49 6.49 -7.58
C ILE A 239 14.19 6.86 -6.12
N PRO A 240 12.93 7.17 -5.75
CA PRO A 240 12.54 7.43 -4.37
C PRO A 240 12.63 6.16 -3.51
N VAL A 241 12.75 6.37 -2.20
CA VAL A 241 12.95 5.29 -1.23
C VAL A 241 11.84 5.23 -0.20
N LYS A 242 11.65 4.05 0.38
CA LYS A 242 10.80 3.72 1.52
C LYS A 242 11.62 2.87 2.50
N LEU A 243 11.12 2.63 3.71
CA LEU A 243 11.85 1.83 4.69
C LEU A 243 10.92 1.08 5.64
N HIS A 244 11.04 -0.25 5.72
CA HIS A 244 10.59 -0.99 6.91
C HIS A 244 11.51 -0.60 8.07
N ALA A 245 10.96 0.00 9.11
CA ALA A 245 11.72 0.67 10.15
C ALA A 245 11.14 0.44 11.55
N ASP A 246 12.05 0.24 12.50
CA ASP A 246 11.74 0.25 13.94
C ASP A 246 10.54 -0.67 14.31
N GLN A 247 10.41 -1.83 13.64
CA GLN A 247 9.35 -2.81 13.88
C GLN A 247 9.59 -3.59 15.18
N LEU A 248 10.81 -4.04 15.43
CA LEU A 248 11.17 -4.92 16.54
C LEU A 248 12.10 -4.24 17.55
N SER A 249 12.75 -3.14 17.16
CA SER A 249 13.71 -2.39 17.98
C SER A 249 13.81 -0.93 17.53
N ASP A 250 14.23 -0.02 18.42
CA ASP A 250 14.61 1.36 18.05
C ASP A 250 16.00 1.34 17.40
N GLY A 251 16.06 0.89 16.15
CA GLY A 251 17.27 0.77 15.35
C GLY A 251 17.70 2.08 14.68
N GLY A 252 16.92 3.16 14.80
CA GLY A 252 17.14 4.43 14.11
C GLY A 252 16.68 4.42 12.66
N GLY A 253 15.81 3.47 12.28
CA GLY A 253 15.25 3.36 10.93
C GLY A 253 14.43 4.57 10.54
N ALA A 254 13.56 5.07 11.43
CA ALA A 254 12.78 6.29 11.17
C ALA A 254 13.65 7.53 10.97
N ILE A 255 14.79 7.63 11.67
CA ILE A 255 15.76 8.71 11.47
C ILE A 255 16.41 8.58 10.10
N LEU A 256 16.86 7.38 9.73
CA LEU A 256 17.44 7.11 8.41
C LEU A 256 16.45 7.44 7.28
N ALA A 257 15.21 7.02 7.40
CA ALA A 257 14.16 7.35 6.42
C ALA A 257 14.03 8.88 6.23
N ALA A 258 14.01 9.62 7.34
CA ALA A 258 13.95 11.07 7.31
C ALA A 258 15.21 11.72 6.67
N GLU A 259 16.41 11.21 6.96
CA GLU A 259 17.68 11.70 6.38
C GLU A 259 17.70 11.56 4.85
N PHE A 260 17.04 10.54 4.31
CA PHE A 260 16.93 10.30 2.88
C PHE A 260 15.66 10.89 2.26
N SER A 261 14.84 11.64 3.02
CA SER A 261 13.54 12.15 2.59
C SER A 261 12.68 11.02 1.97
N ALA A 262 12.69 9.87 2.63
CA ALA A 262 11.92 8.70 2.19
C ALA A 262 10.43 9.04 2.11
N LEU A 263 9.74 8.49 1.12
CA LEU A 263 8.29 8.65 0.97
C LEU A 263 7.57 8.19 2.23
N SER A 264 7.99 7.07 2.80
CA SER A 264 7.45 6.54 4.05
C SER A 264 8.49 5.80 4.88
N ALA A 265 8.18 5.66 6.17
CA ALA A 265 8.74 4.68 7.07
C ALA A 265 7.57 3.82 7.59
N ASP A 266 7.73 2.51 7.51
CA ASP A 266 6.65 1.56 7.63
C ASP A 266 6.86 0.68 8.88
N HIS A 267 5.79 0.22 9.58
CA HIS A 267 5.73 -0.41 10.91
C HIS A 267 5.79 0.58 12.08
N LEU A 268 6.98 0.94 12.57
CA LEU A 268 7.24 2.02 13.53
C LEU A 268 6.84 1.74 14.99
N GLU A 269 6.63 0.50 15.39
CA GLU A 269 6.22 0.11 16.76
C GLU A 269 7.21 0.59 17.81
N TYR A 270 8.51 0.60 17.47
CA TYR A 270 9.58 0.95 18.40
C TYR A 270 10.17 2.35 18.16
N THR A 271 9.59 3.12 17.24
CA THR A 271 10.11 4.45 16.88
C THR A 271 10.16 5.38 18.08
N SER A 272 11.32 5.97 18.33
CA SER A 272 11.55 6.97 19.38
C SER A 272 10.95 8.34 19.01
N GLU A 273 10.78 9.21 20.01
CA GLU A 273 10.35 10.59 19.73
C GLU A 273 11.31 11.34 18.80
N LYS A 274 12.60 11.00 18.83
CA LYS A 274 13.60 11.58 17.92
C LYS A 274 13.31 11.19 16.48
N GLY A 275 12.94 9.92 16.23
CA GLY A 275 12.51 9.44 14.92
C GLY A 275 11.25 10.14 14.45
N VAL A 276 10.22 10.24 15.31
CA VAL A 276 8.97 10.97 14.99
C VAL A 276 9.23 12.42 14.59
N ARG A 277 10.09 13.14 15.35
CA ARG A 277 10.46 14.53 15.02
C ARG A 277 11.21 14.65 13.70
N ALA A 278 12.11 13.71 13.41
CA ALA A 278 12.82 13.67 12.13
C ALA A 278 11.84 13.46 10.95
N MET A 279 10.91 12.52 11.07
CA MET A 279 9.86 12.28 10.07
C MET A 279 8.97 13.52 9.86
N ALA A 280 8.58 14.20 10.95
CA ALA A 280 7.79 15.44 10.84
C ALA A 280 8.53 16.55 10.07
N GLN A 281 9.85 16.65 10.24
CA GLN A 281 10.67 17.66 9.56
C GLN A 281 10.92 17.33 8.08
N SER A 282 11.04 16.04 7.74
CA SER A 282 11.29 15.60 6.36
C SER A 282 10.01 15.45 5.53
N GLY A 283 8.83 15.38 6.17
CA GLY A 283 7.57 15.05 5.51
C GLY A 283 7.37 13.56 5.23
N THR A 284 8.22 12.69 5.80
CA THR A 284 8.10 11.23 5.66
C THR A 284 6.80 10.73 6.29
N VAL A 285 6.02 9.95 5.55
CA VAL A 285 4.74 9.39 6.00
C VAL A 285 4.98 8.20 6.94
N ALA A 286 4.21 8.11 8.02
CA ALA A 286 4.18 6.93 8.88
C ALA A 286 3.16 5.92 8.32
N VAL A 287 3.60 4.79 7.76
CA VAL A 287 2.72 3.72 7.31
C VAL A 287 2.55 2.70 8.43
N LEU A 288 1.34 2.61 8.95
CA LEU A 288 0.98 1.72 10.05
C LEU A 288 0.40 0.42 9.50
N LEU A 289 0.85 -0.71 10.05
CA LEU A 289 0.56 -2.05 9.53
C LEU A 289 -0.15 -2.92 10.58
N PRO A 290 -1.42 -2.60 10.87
CA PRO A 290 -2.14 -3.26 11.97
C PRO A 290 -2.40 -4.75 11.71
N GLY A 291 -2.37 -5.20 10.46
CA GLY A 291 -2.50 -6.61 10.10
C GLY A 291 -1.32 -7.44 10.62
N SER A 292 -0.10 -6.94 10.46
CA SER A 292 1.12 -7.57 10.96
C SER A 292 1.12 -7.60 12.50
N PHE A 293 0.83 -6.47 13.12
CA PHE A 293 0.70 -6.35 14.58
C PHE A 293 -0.28 -7.39 15.16
N TYR A 294 -1.47 -7.47 14.58
CA TYR A 294 -2.51 -8.42 14.98
C TYR A 294 -2.08 -9.88 14.81
N TYR A 295 -1.56 -10.22 13.64
CA TYR A 295 -1.25 -11.60 13.28
C TYR A 295 -0.03 -12.16 14.05
N LEU A 296 0.95 -11.28 14.34
CA LEU A 296 2.13 -11.63 15.15
C LEU A 296 1.86 -11.57 16.65
N ASN A 297 0.70 -11.07 17.07
CA ASN A 297 0.33 -10.85 18.48
C ASN A 297 1.33 -9.93 19.19
N GLU A 298 1.70 -8.83 18.52
CA GLU A 298 2.62 -7.83 19.06
C GLU A 298 1.96 -7.07 20.22
N GLU A 299 2.79 -6.57 21.15
CA GLU A 299 2.31 -5.84 22.33
C GLU A 299 2.54 -4.34 22.23
N ARG A 300 3.61 -3.93 21.52
CA ARG A 300 4.00 -2.54 21.43
C ARG A 300 3.42 -1.86 20.22
N VAL A 301 2.51 -0.90 20.45
CA VAL A 301 1.87 -0.12 19.39
C VAL A 301 2.76 1.01 18.87
N PRO A 302 2.62 1.40 17.60
CA PRO A 302 3.26 2.61 17.06
C PRO A 302 2.89 3.86 17.88
N PRO A 303 3.78 4.88 17.99
CA PRO A 303 3.55 6.06 18.82
C PRO A 303 2.57 7.06 18.20
N VAL A 304 1.34 6.64 17.90
CA VAL A 304 0.27 7.39 17.20
C VAL A 304 0.03 8.76 17.83
N GLN A 305 0.02 8.87 19.17
CA GLN A 305 -0.17 10.16 19.85
C GLN A 305 0.96 11.14 19.55
N LYS A 306 2.18 10.64 19.36
CA LYS A 306 3.33 11.49 18.98
C LYS A 306 3.24 11.88 17.52
N PHE A 307 2.81 10.98 16.61
CA PHE A 307 2.57 11.33 15.22
C PHE A 307 1.53 12.46 15.10
N ARG A 308 0.40 12.37 15.80
CA ARG A 308 -0.59 13.46 15.88
C ARG A 308 0.04 14.76 16.39
N ARG A 309 0.73 14.70 17.54
CA ARG A 309 1.34 15.88 18.19
C ARG A 309 2.32 16.61 17.29
N PHE A 310 3.10 15.88 16.49
CA PHE A 310 4.13 16.46 15.62
C PHE A 310 3.66 16.63 14.18
N GLY A 311 2.42 16.29 13.85
CA GLY A 311 1.86 16.46 12.51
C GLY A 311 2.43 15.50 11.47
N VAL A 312 2.91 14.31 11.87
CA VAL A 312 3.36 13.28 10.92
C VAL A 312 2.13 12.67 10.27
N PRO A 313 2.00 12.69 8.93
CA PRO A 313 0.90 12.02 8.25
C PRO A 313 0.94 10.51 8.53
N MET A 314 -0.21 9.93 8.91
CA MET A 314 -0.35 8.50 9.14
C MET A 314 -1.11 7.87 7.98
N ALA A 315 -0.52 6.87 7.33
CA ALA A 315 -1.17 6.00 6.36
C ALA A 315 -1.45 4.62 6.98
N LEU A 316 -2.37 3.89 6.37
CA LEU A 316 -2.65 2.49 6.68
C LEU A 316 -2.42 1.65 5.44
N ALA A 317 -1.93 0.43 5.63
CA ALA A 317 -1.81 -0.57 4.58
C ALA A 317 -2.04 -1.97 5.14
N THR A 318 -2.24 -2.95 4.26
CA THR A 318 -2.53 -4.34 4.66
C THR A 318 -1.28 -5.09 5.09
N ASP A 319 -0.12 -4.73 4.55
CA ASP A 319 1.09 -5.56 4.60
C ASP A 319 0.82 -6.98 4.08
N ALA A 320 -0.05 -7.12 3.07
CA ALA A 320 -0.51 -8.42 2.58
C ALA A 320 0.66 -9.32 2.18
N ASN A 321 0.94 -10.32 3.01
CA ASN A 321 2.04 -11.28 2.85
C ASN A 321 1.69 -12.63 3.50
N PRO A 322 2.38 -13.72 3.16
CA PRO A 322 2.04 -15.05 3.69
C PRO A 322 2.50 -15.29 5.14
N GLY A 323 3.41 -14.47 5.67
CA GLY A 323 4.11 -14.73 6.92
C GLY A 323 3.55 -14.00 8.13
N SER A 324 3.43 -12.70 8.02
CA SER A 324 3.08 -11.80 9.12
C SER A 324 1.73 -11.11 8.95
N SER A 325 1.16 -11.05 7.74
CA SER A 325 -0.12 -10.38 7.51
C SER A 325 -0.90 -11.00 6.33
N PRO A 326 -1.55 -12.17 6.51
CA PRO A 326 -2.40 -12.74 5.47
C PRO A 326 -3.74 -11.99 5.37
N VAL A 327 -3.68 -10.65 5.33
CA VAL A 327 -4.82 -9.72 5.33
C VAL A 327 -4.98 -9.12 3.93
N PHE A 328 -6.14 -9.35 3.29
CA PHE A 328 -6.48 -8.87 1.95
C PHE A 328 -7.72 -7.97 2.00
N SER A 329 -7.74 -7.00 2.93
CA SER A 329 -8.84 -6.04 3.07
C SER A 329 -8.36 -4.76 3.74
N MET A 330 -8.40 -3.65 2.99
CA MET A 330 -8.13 -2.33 3.55
C MET A 330 -9.17 -1.92 4.60
N GLN A 331 -10.44 -2.29 4.43
CA GLN A 331 -11.48 -2.05 5.44
C GLN A 331 -11.13 -2.74 6.77
N PHE A 332 -10.63 -3.98 6.72
CA PHE A 332 -10.19 -4.69 7.92
C PHE A 332 -8.93 -4.04 8.52
N ALA A 333 -7.98 -3.61 7.69
CA ALA A 333 -6.82 -2.84 8.16
C ALA A 333 -7.24 -1.53 8.83
N MET A 334 -8.23 -0.81 8.28
CA MET A 334 -8.81 0.40 8.90
C MET A 334 -9.45 0.10 10.27
N ASN A 335 -10.24 -0.98 10.36
CA ASN A 335 -10.85 -1.41 11.62
C ASN A 335 -9.79 -1.73 12.67
N MET A 336 -8.79 -2.55 12.33
CA MET A 336 -7.67 -2.88 13.21
C MET A 336 -6.88 -1.63 13.62
N GLY A 337 -6.63 -0.70 12.70
CA GLY A 337 -5.98 0.59 13.00
C GLY A 337 -6.75 1.39 14.06
N CYS A 338 -8.08 1.39 14.00
CA CYS A 338 -8.93 2.03 15.01
C CYS A 338 -8.84 1.30 16.35
N LEU A 339 -9.02 -0.02 16.37
CA LEU A 339 -9.13 -0.79 17.61
C LEU A 339 -7.78 -1.03 18.30
N LEU A 340 -6.73 -1.30 17.53
CA LEU A 340 -5.42 -1.68 18.07
C LEU A 340 -4.50 -0.45 18.28
N PHE A 341 -4.54 0.53 17.38
CA PHE A 341 -3.66 1.70 17.42
C PHE A 341 -4.36 2.96 17.91
N GLY A 342 -5.69 2.92 18.10
CA GLY A 342 -6.47 4.07 18.58
C GLY A 342 -6.58 5.19 17.56
N LEU A 343 -6.61 4.87 16.27
CA LEU A 343 -6.97 5.82 15.22
C LEU A 343 -8.46 6.13 15.29
N THR A 344 -8.86 7.34 14.94
CA THR A 344 -10.26 7.62 14.66
C THR A 344 -10.64 7.02 13.30
N PRO A 345 -11.93 6.69 13.06
CA PRO A 345 -12.38 6.23 11.73
C PRO A 345 -12.05 7.23 10.61
N GLN A 346 -12.03 8.52 10.92
CA GLN A 346 -11.60 9.55 9.98
C GLN A 346 -10.11 9.46 9.65
N GLU A 347 -9.24 9.29 10.65
CA GLU A 347 -7.81 9.09 10.43
C GLU A 347 -7.55 7.82 9.63
N ALA A 348 -8.31 6.75 9.90
CA ALA A 348 -8.22 5.50 9.15
C ALA A 348 -8.65 5.68 7.68
N PHE A 349 -9.75 6.40 7.41
CA PHE A 349 -10.19 6.73 6.06
C PHE A 349 -9.15 7.58 5.30
N ILE A 350 -8.65 8.65 5.92
CA ILE A 350 -7.60 9.49 5.34
C ILE A 350 -6.29 8.71 5.19
N GLY A 351 -6.00 7.82 6.13
CA GLY A 351 -4.84 6.92 6.11
C GLY A 351 -4.87 5.93 4.95
N ALA A 352 -6.05 5.43 4.58
CA ALA A 352 -6.24 4.48 3.47
C ALA A 352 -6.48 5.17 2.10
N THR A 353 -6.46 6.50 2.05
CA THR A 353 -6.68 7.29 0.83
C THR A 353 -5.57 8.30 0.61
N ARG A 354 -5.74 9.55 1.09
CA ARG A 354 -4.83 10.67 0.87
C ARG A 354 -3.41 10.40 1.38
N ASN A 355 -3.27 9.93 2.62
CA ASN A 355 -1.94 9.73 3.20
C ASN A 355 -1.24 8.51 2.61
N ALA A 356 -1.98 7.47 2.24
CA ALA A 356 -1.42 6.33 1.51
C ALA A 356 -0.93 6.74 0.11
N ALA A 357 -1.64 7.67 -0.57
CA ALA A 357 -1.15 8.25 -1.83
C ALA A 357 0.14 9.06 -1.62
N MET A 358 0.26 9.82 -0.52
CA MET A 358 1.51 10.50 -0.14
C MET A 358 2.66 9.51 0.10
N ALA A 359 2.38 8.38 0.76
CA ALA A 359 3.37 7.32 1.00
C ALA A 359 3.88 6.64 -0.29
N LEU A 360 3.23 6.89 -1.42
CA LEU A 360 3.64 6.45 -2.75
C LEU A 360 4.16 7.59 -3.64
N GLY A 361 4.17 8.84 -3.16
CA GLY A 361 4.52 10.03 -3.96
C GLY A 361 3.50 10.33 -5.07
N MET A 362 2.26 9.90 -4.90
CA MET A 362 1.18 10.03 -5.89
C MET A 362 0.07 10.99 -5.47
N GLU A 363 0.24 11.77 -4.41
CA GLU A 363 -0.78 12.69 -3.86
C GLU A 363 -1.25 13.74 -4.86
N GLY A 364 -0.45 14.07 -5.84
CA GLY A 364 -0.84 14.94 -6.97
C GLY A 364 -1.77 14.28 -7.99
N GLN A 365 -1.95 12.95 -7.92
CA GLN A 365 -2.66 12.16 -8.93
C GLN A 365 -3.87 11.42 -8.39
N ILE A 366 -3.80 10.91 -7.14
CA ILE A 366 -4.82 10.04 -6.51
C ILE A 366 -5.04 10.43 -5.04
N GLY A 367 -5.85 9.65 -4.32
CA GLY A 367 -6.05 9.72 -2.87
C GLY A 367 -7.09 10.74 -2.41
N THR A 368 -7.52 11.65 -3.28
CA THR A 368 -8.63 12.58 -3.04
C THR A 368 -9.45 12.77 -4.30
N LEU A 369 -10.73 13.13 -4.17
CA LEU A 369 -11.57 13.49 -5.32
C LEU A 369 -11.43 15.00 -5.57
N GLU A 370 -10.55 15.36 -6.52
CA GLU A 370 -10.25 16.73 -6.91
C GLU A 370 -10.09 16.86 -8.42
N ILE A 371 -10.40 18.05 -8.95
CA ILE A 371 -10.19 18.36 -10.36
C ILE A 371 -8.71 18.20 -10.72
N GLY A 372 -8.44 17.49 -11.82
CA GLY A 372 -7.09 17.20 -12.33
C GLY A 372 -6.51 15.88 -11.85
N LYS A 373 -7.05 15.25 -10.80
CA LYS A 373 -6.65 13.92 -10.36
C LYS A 373 -7.31 12.81 -11.19
N TYR A 374 -6.78 11.60 -11.11
CA TYR A 374 -7.43 10.43 -11.71
C TYR A 374 -8.81 10.22 -11.12
N ALA A 375 -9.73 9.79 -11.96
CA ALA A 375 -11.08 9.43 -11.56
C ALA A 375 -11.08 8.00 -10.96
N ASP A 376 -10.33 7.84 -9.88
CA ASP A 376 -10.27 6.64 -9.05
C ASP A 376 -11.27 6.78 -7.93
N MET A 377 -12.40 6.08 -8.05
CA MET A 377 -13.58 6.25 -7.19
C MET A 377 -14.17 4.90 -6.83
N VAL A 378 -14.81 4.82 -5.68
CA VAL A 378 -15.59 3.63 -5.28
C VAL A 378 -16.97 4.06 -4.81
N LEU A 379 -17.99 3.33 -5.23
CA LEU A 379 -19.35 3.42 -4.70
C LEU A 379 -19.53 2.34 -3.62
N TRP A 380 -20.11 2.75 -2.51
CA TRP A 380 -20.34 1.90 -1.35
C TRP A 380 -21.82 1.94 -0.94
N ASP A 381 -22.37 0.80 -0.59
CA ASP A 381 -23.69 0.71 0.09
C ASP A 381 -23.50 1.06 1.59
N LEU A 382 -23.18 2.32 1.83
CA LEU A 382 -22.92 2.92 3.14
C LEU A 382 -23.41 4.37 3.14
N ASP A 383 -23.73 4.89 4.32
CA ASP A 383 -24.18 6.28 4.49
C ASP A 383 -23.02 7.24 4.85
N ASP A 384 -21.96 6.74 5.49
CA ASP A 384 -20.88 7.55 6.03
C ASP A 384 -19.51 6.88 5.83
N PRO A 385 -18.45 7.62 5.44
CA PRO A 385 -17.13 7.02 5.23
C PRO A 385 -16.50 6.40 6.49
N ARG A 386 -16.98 6.76 7.69
CA ARG A 386 -16.54 6.14 8.95
C ARG A 386 -16.98 4.68 9.05
N GLU A 387 -18.02 4.29 8.35
CA GLU A 387 -18.52 2.92 8.31
C GLU A 387 -17.57 1.95 7.60
N LEU A 388 -16.69 2.45 6.74
CA LEU A 388 -15.60 1.65 6.14
C LEU A 388 -14.67 1.01 7.19
N ALA A 389 -14.47 1.69 8.32
CA ALA A 389 -13.68 1.17 9.44
C ALA A 389 -14.53 0.45 10.50
N TYR A 390 -15.85 0.58 10.47
CA TYR A 390 -16.76 0.05 11.47
C TYR A 390 -17.22 -1.39 11.14
N TRP A 391 -17.69 -1.61 9.90
CA TRP A 391 -18.19 -2.91 9.49
C TRP A 391 -17.06 -3.88 9.14
N VAL A 392 -17.08 -5.07 9.72
CA VAL A 392 -16.11 -6.13 9.45
C VAL A 392 -16.79 -7.31 8.78
N GLY A 393 -16.25 -7.76 7.64
CA GLY A 393 -16.77 -8.92 6.93
C GLY A 393 -18.06 -8.66 6.12
N VAL A 394 -18.49 -7.41 6.00
CA VAL A 394 -19.60 -7.00 5.13
C VAL A 394 -19.04 -6.63 3.77
N ASP A 395 -19.69 -7.10 2.71
CA ASP A 395 -19.39 -6.70 1.34
C ASP A 395 -20.26 -5.48 0.99
N SER A 396 -19.67 -4.30 1.14
CA SER A 396 -20.34 -3.01 0.89
C SER A 396 -19.84 -2.31 -0.38
N CYS A 397 -18.89 -2.92 -1.12
CA CYS A 397 -18.34 -2.35 -2.33
C CYS A 397 -19.26 -2.62 -3.53
N GLU A 398 -20.00 -1.62 -3.97
CA GLU A 398 -20.95 -1.74 -5.08
C GLU A 398 -20.27 -1.61 -6.45
N GLN A 399 -19.32 -0.68 -6.58
CA GLN A 399 -18.65 -0.43 -7.84
C GLN A 399 -17.27 0.20 -7.63
N VAL A 400 -16.27 -0.37 -8.28
CA VAL A 400 -14.92 0.21 -8.39
C VAL A 400 -14.79 0.91 -9.74
N ILE A 401 -14.29 2.13 -9.72
CA ILE A 401 -13.98 2.94 -10.89
C ILE A 401 -12.51 3.32 -10.82
N ALA A 402 -11.72 2.93 -11.81
CA ALA A 402 -10.32 3.32 -11.91
C ALA A 402 -10.11 4.10 -13.22
N LYS A 403 -9.48 5.27 -13.10
CA LYS A 403 -9.23 6.17 -14.23
C LYS A 403 -10.48 6.44 -15.07
N GLY A 404 -11.62 6.59 -14.39
CA GLY A 404 -12.92 6.86 -15.02
C GLY A 404 -13.63 5.65 -15.61
N ASN A 405 -13.04 4.47 -15.61
CA ASN A 405 -13.61 3.24 -16.14
C ASN A 405 -14.15 2.34 -15.02
N ARG A 406 -15.33 1.79 -15.22
CA ARG A 406 -15.90 0.77 -14.32
C ARG A 406 -15.09 -0.51 -14.42
N ILE A 407 -14.73 -1.08 -13.27
CA ILE A 407 -14.09 -2.39 -13.22
C ILE A 407 -15.17 -3.47 -13.16
N ASP A 408 -15.15 -4.40 -14.11
CA ASP A 408 -15.98 -5.58 -14.09
C ASP A 408 -15.23 -6.74 -13.44
N LEU A 409 -15.66 -7.12 -12.24
CA LEU A 409 -15.06 -8.20 -11.44
C LEU A 409 -15.73 -9.57 -11.69
N THR A 410 -16.72 -9.62 -12.56
CA THR A 410 -17.45 -10.87 -12.88
C THR A 410 -16.76 -11.72 -13.96
N VAL A 411 -15.79 -11.14 -14.66
CA VAL A 411 -15.07 -11.85 -15.74
C VAL A 411 -14.05 -12.83 -15.14
N PRO A 412 -14.13 -14.16 -15.46
CA PRO A 412 -13.13 -15.12 -15.01
C PRO A 412 -11.75 -14.77 -15.59
N GLY A 413 -10.78 -14.51 -14.72
CA GLY A 413 -9.44 -14.07 -15.09
C GLY A 413 -9.20 -12.56 -15.00
N CYS A 414 -10.25 -11.81 -14.72
CA CYS A 414 -10.15 -10.54 -14.05
C CYS A 414 -10.19 -10.77 -12.55
#